data_21d493b0a50a105299e24aad06e70f92
#
_entry.id   21d493b0a50a105299e24aad06e70f92
#
_cell.length_a   1.000
_cell.length_b   1.000
_cell.length_c   1.000
_cell.angle_alpha   90.00
_cell.angle_beta   90.00
_cell.angle_gamma   90.00
#
_symmetry.space_group_name_H-M   'P 1'
#
loop_
_entity.id
_entity.type
_entity.pdbx_description
1 polymer ?
#
loop_
_entity_poly.entity_id
_entity_poly.type
_entity_poly.pdbx_seq_one_letter_code
_entity_poly.pdbx_strand_id
1 'polypeptide(L)'
;MPAKKLVLTYVDSLRTDMLERAIGEGRAPTFAALVERGVLIPDCVSSFPSVTPVACAEMVTGVSAEEHWISGMNWFHRLEQRYVEYGSSLEATRTVGVFRALYDLVYNMNLAHLNPEAETLFERLDDAGVRTACTPFLIYRGRHRHQVSLEGLLRRAVETTRLKFQHHTWGPRELFYGDLYASREVPCRSTSIPGSRDGYSGCVAAELERAGDYDFLLFSLPDNDNYSHRHGPEASVESIAKADHCFAKLVEAAGGLEPFLADHALILLADHAQTAVARGLPLAEVLGREWTVLAPSDDQPELAQLAVSPTGRAAHVYLLAGNGEPADGAEVRQRLGETEGIDLVCWRAGKFAFVERQGDRLKFRPGEQFSDLRGGLWDIVGDPAVLEASTEDKTFISDTYPDPLARVWAAINAPHAGDFIVSLTPGYEAVDWGGVSHAGGGSHGSLHAGDSLGPLLFVGCGPDDRGERPQWALRDVASVVLEHFGLG
;
A
#
# COMPACT_ATOMS: atom_id res chain seq x y z
N MET A 1 5.17 -21.83 -27.04
CA MET A 1 5.65 -22.56 -25.82
C MET A 1 4.70 -22.13 -24.72
N PRO A 2 4.42 -22.97 -23.71
CA PRO A 2 3.64 -22.48 -22.56
C PRO A 2 4.38 -21.29 -21.93
N ALA A 3 3.63 -20.35 -21.36
CA ALA A 3 4.22 -19.24 -20.63
C ALA A 3 5.10 -19.79 -19.48
N LYS A 4 6.22 -19.12 -19.19
CA LYS A 4 7.01 -19.42 -17.99
C LYS A 4 6.15 -19.18 -16.76
N LYS A 5 6.46 -19.83 -15.65
CA LYS A 5 5.94 -19.42 -14.35
C LYS A 5 6.29 -17.96 -14.10
N LEU A 6 5.44 -17.23 -13.40
CA LEU A 6 5.70 -15.84 -13.05
C LEU A 6 5.75 -15.65 -11.54
N VAL A 7 6.83 -15.08 -11.04
CA VAL A 7 6.97 -14.67 -9.65
C VAL A 7 6.86 -13.15 -9.57
N LEU A 8 5.83 -12.65 -8.89
CA LEU A 8 5.69 -11.25 -8.53
C LEU A 8 6.22 -11.09 -7.10
N THR A 9 7.44 -10.57 -6.97
CA THR A 9 8.08 -10.34 -5.67
C THR A 9 7.87 -8.91 -5.23
N TYR A 10 7.32 -8.75 -4.05
CA TYR A 10 7.08 -7.49 -3.41
C TYR A 10 7.98 -7.37 -2.16
N VAL A 11 8.82 -6.34 -2.13
CA VAL A 11 9.64 -5.99 -0.95
C VAL A 11 9.11 -4.67 -0.40
N ASP A 12 8.49 -4.74 0.78
CA ASP A 12 7.80 -3.63 1.42
C ASP A 12 8.74 -2.45 1.69
N SER A 13 8.34 -1.25 1.28
CA SER A 13 9.13 -0.01 1.48
C SER A 13 10.53 -0.04 0.86
N LEU A 14 10.77 -0.81 -0.21
CA LEU A 14 12.09 -0.86 -0.85
C LEU A 14 12.39 0.45 -1.58
N ARG A 15 13.45 1.13 -1.19
CA ARG A 15 13.98 2.30 -1.91
C ARG A 15 15.03 1.87 -2.92
N THR A 16 15.01 2.48 -4.10
CA THR A 16 15.95 2.16 -5.18
C THR A 16 17.40 2.45 -4.77
N ASP A 17 17.68 3.60 -4.18
CA ASP A 17 19.03 3.98 -3.73
C ASP A 17 19.59 3.02 -2.66
N MET A 18 18.72 2.48 -1.80
CA MET A 18 19.10 1.53 -0.77
C MET A 18 19.31 0.12 -1.33
N LEU A 19 18.54 -0.27 -2.37
CA LEU A 19 18.77 -1.49 -3.14
C LEU A 19 20.13 -1.42 -3.85
N GLU A 20 20.40 -0.32 -4.56
CA GLU A 20 21.68 -0.08 -5.23
C GLU A 20 22.86 -0.11 -4.24
N ARG A 21 22.68 0.50 -3.08
CA ARG A 21 23.67 0.48 -2.02
C ARG A 21 23.91 -0.94 -1.48
N ALA A 22 22.84 -1.71 -1.21
CA ALA A 22 22.97 -3.09 -0.75
C ALA A 22 23.69 -3.99 -1.78
N ILE A 23 23.41 -3.77 -3.07
CA ILE A 23 24.09 -4.45 -4.18
C ILE A 23 25.57 -4.02 -4.22
N GLY A 24 25.87 -2.73 -4.18
CA GLY A 24 27.22 -2.19 -4.21
C GLY A 24 28.09 -2.63 -3.03
N GLU A 25 27.50 -2.84 -1.87
CA GLU A 25 28.15 -3.38 -0.67
C GLU A 25 28.27 -4.94 -0.70
N GLY A 26 27.76 -5.61 -1.75
CA GLY A 26 27.74 -7.07 -1.85
C GLY A 26 26.80 -7.78 -0.88
N ARG A 27 25.81 -7.04 -0.32
CA ARG A 27 24.88 -7.53 0.69
C ARG A 27 23.61 -8.16 0.10
N ALA A 28 23.32 -7.94 -1.19
CA ALA A 28 22.19 -8.47 -1.91
C ALA A 28 22.61 -9.16 -3.23
N PRO A 29 23.35 -10.25 -3.17
CA PRO A 29 23.94 -10.89 -4.36
C PRO A 29 22.91 -11.50 -5.31
N THR A 30 21.77 -11.98 -4.80
CA THR A 30 20.69 -12.54 -5.63
C THR A 30 19.99 -11.45 -6.40
N PHE A 31 19.62 -10.34 -5.73
CA PHE A 31 19.04 -9.18 -6.38
C PHE A 31 20.00 -8.55 -7.38
N ALA A 32 21.30 -8.47 -7.08
CA ALA A 32 22.32 -8.01 -8.01
C ALA A 32 22.31 -8.83 -9.31
N ALA A 33 22.32 -10.16 -9.18
CA ALA A 33 22.29 -11.07 -10.33
C ALA A 33 20.99 -10.95 -11.16
N LEU A 34 19.86 -10.61 -10.54
CA LEU A 34 18.60 -10.37 -11.22
C LEU A 34 18.61 -9.01 -11.95
N VAL A 35 19.13 -7.96 -11.31
CA VAL A 35 19.28 -6.62 -11.94
C VAL A 35 20.16 -6.68 -13.18
N GLU A 36 21.26 -7.43 -13.14
CA GLU A 36 22.14 -7.63 -14.30
C GLU A 36 21.44 -8.31 -15.50
N ARG A 37 20.36 -9.06 -15.26
CA ARG A 37 19.64 -9.85 -16.28
C ARG A 37 18.31 -9.26 -16.68
N GLY A 38 17.89 -8.19 -16.02
CA GLY A 38 16.60 -7.56 -16.21
C GLY A 38 16.67 -6.12 -16.68
N VAL A 39 15.52 -5.47 -16.64
CA VAL A 39 15.37 -4.02 -16.83
C VAL A 39 14.86 -3.42 -15.53
N LEU A 40 15.69 -2.62 -14.87
CA LEU A 40 15.36 -1.90 -13.65
C LEU A 40 14.82 -0.52 -13.99
N ILE A 41 13.62 -0.22 -13.52
CA ILE A 41 12.98 1.09 -13.52
C ILE A 41 13.11 1.62 -12.07
N PRO A 42 13.84 2.72 -11.85
CA PRO A 42 14.19 3.15 -10.50
C PRO A 42 13.06 3.88 -9.76
N ASP A 43 12.02 4.30 -10.46
CA ASP A 43 11.07 5.33 -10.05
C ASP A 43 9.60 4.99 -10.34
N CYS A 44 9.21 3.73 -10.13
CA CYS A 44 7.81 3.30 -10.20
C CYS A 44 6.99 4.03 -9.12
N VAL A 45 5.89 4.65 -9.56
CA VAL A 45 5.05 5.51 -8.70
C VAL A 45 4.04 4.68 -7.91
N SER A 46 4.01 4.90 -6.60
CA SER A 46 3.04 4.35 -5.67
C SER A 46 1.70 5.10 -5.68
N SER A 47 0.71 4.56 -4.98
CA SER A 47 -0.60 5.18 -4.69
C SER A 47 -0.49 6.48 -3.88
N PHE A 48 -1.62 7.15 -3.65
CA PHE A 48 -1.78 8.17 -2.61
C PHE A 48 -3.08 7.92 -1.81
N PRO A 49 -3.02 7.87 -0.48
CA PRO A 49 -1.80 7.82 0.35
C PRO A 49 -0.89 6.66 -0.05
N SER A 50 0.44 6.87 0.02
CA SER A 50 1.45 5.84 -0.28
C SER A 50 1.62 4.90 0.91
N VAL A 51 0.61 4.04 1.11
CA VAL A 51 0.53 3.08 2.22
C VAL A 51 0.18 1.70 1.71
N THR A 52 0.70 0.68 2.37
CA THR A 52 0.65 -0.72 1.95
C THR A 52 -0.73 -1.20 1.47
N PRO A 53 -1.88 -0.97 2.18
CA PRO A 53 -3.17 -1.49 1.71
C PRO A 53 -3.63 -0.88 0.38
N VAL A 54 -3.40 0.43 0.17
CA VAL A 54 -3.78 1.14 -1.06
C VAL A 54 -2.89 0.70 -2.20
N ALA A 55 -1.57 0.68 -1.99
CA ALA A 55 -0.58 0.26 -2.97
C ALA A 55 -0.74 -1.21 -3.38
N CYS A 56 -0.96 -2.11 -2.41
CA CYS A 56 -1.25 -3.52 -2.67
C CYS A 56 -2.55 -3.71 -3.47
N ALA A 57 -3.59 -2.91 -3.20
CA ALA A 57 -4.83 -2.97 -3.97
C ALA A 57 -4.61 -2.52 -5.42
N GLU A 58 -3.91 -1.40 -5.65
CA GLU A 58 -3.53 -0.96 -7.01
C GLU A 58 -2.71 -2.04 -7.75
N MET A 59 -1.72 -2.63 -7.08
CA MET A 59 -0.84 -3.66 -7.64
C MET A 59 -1.59 -4.87 -8.17
N VAL A 60 -2.58 -5.38 -7.42
CA VAL A 60 -3.25 -6.63 -7.79
C VAL A 60 -4.58 -6.45 -8.51
N THR A 61 -5.17 -5.25 -8.51
CA THR A 61 -6.38 -4.97 -9.27
C THR A 61 -6.12 -4.24 -10.57
N GLY A 62 -5.00 -3.48 -10.64
CA GLY A 62 -4.67 -2.63 -11.79
C GLY A 62 -5.49 -1.35 -11.88
N VAL A 63 -6.29 -1.03 -10.85
CA VAL A 63 -7.13 0.16 -10.80
C VAL A 63 -6.81 1.03 -9.58
N SER A 64 -7.17 2.30 -9.63
CA SER A 64 -6.88 3.28 -8.59
C SER A 64 -7.89 3.25 -7.44
N ALA A 65 -7.60 4.01 -6.35
CA ALA A 65 -8.37 3.99 -5.11
C ALA A 65 -9.86 4.34 -5.29
N GLU A 66 -10.20 5.17 -6.25
CA GLU A 66 -11.60 5.50 -6.59
C GLU A 66 -12.39 4.29 -7.09
N GLU A 67 -11.70 3.29 -7.65
CA GLU A 67 -12.29 2.07 -8.19
C GLU A 67 -12.16 0.89 -7.23
N HIS A 68 -10.99 0.67 -6.59
CA HIS A 68 -10.81 -0.45 -5.66
C HIS A 68 -11.29 -0.17 -4.23
N TRP A 69 -11.55 1.10 -3.84
CA TRP A 69 -12.17 1.59 -2.59
C TRP A 69 -11.31 1.54 -1.33
N ILE A 70 -10.15 0.94 -1.32
CA ILE A 70 -9.24 0.95 -0.17
C ILE A 70 -8.60 2.34 -0.08
N SER A 71 -8.86 3.07 1.03
CA SER A 71 -8.47 4.48 1.15
C SER A 71 -7.25 4.72 2.05
N GLY A 72 -6.83 3.75 2.86
CA GLY A 72 -5.71 3.92 3.79
C GLY A 72 -5.45 2.68 4.64
N MET A 73 -4.48 2.76 5.56
CA MET A 73 -4.26 1.77 6.60
C MET A 73 -5.41 1.78 7.63
N ASN A 74 -5.99 2.96 7.83
CA ASN A 74 -7.19 3.18 8.60
C ASN A 74 -8.03 4.30 7.96
N TRP A 75 -9.32 4.32 8.22
CA TRP A 75 -10.26 5.27 7.65
C TRP A 75 -11.61 5.23 8.40
N PHE A 76 -12.50 6.23 8.18
CA PHE A 76 -13.83 6.27 8.79
C PHE A 76 -14.88 5.74 7.82
N HIS A 77 -15.58 4.68 8.19
CA HIS A 77 -16.65 4.08 7.40
C HIS A 77 -17.96 4.85 7.60
N ARG A 78 -18.31 5.69 6.61
CA ARG A 78 -19.45 6.62 6.71
C ARG A 78 -20.80 5.93 6.91
N LEU A 79 -21.01 4.73 6.34
CA LEU A 79 -22.27 3.99 6.50
C LEU A 79 -22.34 3.26 7.85
N GLU A 80 -21.25 2.64 8.27
CA GLU A 80 -21.18 1.96 9.57
C GLU A 80 -20.91 2.92 10.73
N GLN A 81 -20.58 4.17 10.42
CA GLN A 81 -20.31 5.23 11.41
C GLN A 81 -19.26 4.83 12.44
N ARG A 82 -18.17 4.22 11.97
CA ARG A 82 -17.04 3.75 12.79
C ARG A 82 -15.71 3.86 12.07
N TYR A 83 -14.65 3.80 12.82
CA TYR A 83 -13.32 3.62 12.24
C TYR A 83 -13.06 2.17 11.82
N VAL A 84 -12.35 2.02 10.72
CA VAL A 84 -11.75 0.79 10.21
C VAL A 84 -10.26 0.83 10.50
N GLU A 85 -9.67 -0.29 10.91
CA GLU A 85 -8.25 -0.41 11.26
C GLU A 85 -7.69 -1.75 10.78
N TYR A 86 -6.59 -1.71 10.02
CA TYR A 86 -5.96 -2.89 9.43
C TYR A 86 -4.64 -3.31 10.11
N GLY A 87 -4.34 -2.78 11.29
CA GLY A 87 -3.14 -3.12 12.05
C GLY A 87 -1.99 -2.12 11.86
N SER A 88 -2.29 -0.81 11.79
CA SER A 88 -1.29 0.26 11.67
C SER A 88 -0.26 0.25 12.81
N SER A 89 -0.71 0.05 14.04
CA SER A 89 0.14 -0.21 15.20
C SER A 89 -0.59 -1.09 16.23
N LEU A 90 0.16 -1.68 17.17
CA LEU A 90 -0.43 -2.46 18.24
C LEU A 90 -1.29 -1.59 19.18
N GLU A 91 -0.85 -0.36 19.40
CA GLU A 91 -1.49 0.63 20.24
C GLU A 91 -2.80 1.14 19.58
N ALA A 92 -2.78 1.51 18.31
CA ALA A 92 -3.97 1.89 17.54
C ALA A 92 -4.98 0.73 17.48
N THR A 93 -4.50 -0.49 17.19
CA THR A 93 -5.32 -1.71 17.21
C THR A 93 -6.00 -1.94 18.55
N ARG A 94 -5.31 -1.69 19.68
CA ARG A 94 -5.91 -1.79 21.02
C ARG A 94 -6.96 -0.71 21.26
N THR A 95 -6.71 0.51 20.79
CA THR A 95 -7.62 1.65 20.97
C THR A 95 -8.93 1.48 20.21
N VAL A 96 -8.88 1.00 18.99
CA VAL A 96 -10.09 0.67 18.17
C VAL A 96 -10.77 -0.61 18.67
N GLY A 97 -9.99 -1.53 19.22
CA GLY A 97 -10.40 -2.85 19.68
C GLY A 97 -9.83 -3.97 18.83
N VAL A 98 -8.96 -4.78 19.46
CA VAL A 98 -8.16 -5.84 18.78
C VAL A 98 -9.01 -6.77 17.92
N PHE A 99 -10.20 -7.16 18.37
CA PHE A 99 -11.07 -8.07 17.60
C PHE A 99 -11.69 -7.41 16.38
N ARG A 100 -12.05 -6.12 16.49
CA ARG A 100 -12.59 -5.34 15.38
C ARG A 100 -11.53 -5.17 14.30
N ALA A 101 -10.33 -4.73 14.68
CA ALA A 101 -9.20 -4.56 13.77
C ALA A 101 -8.81 -5.89 13.11
N LEU A 102 -8.76 -6.99 13.88
CA LEU A 102 -8.47 -8.31 13.33
C LEU A 102 -9.56 -8.78 12.36
N TYR A 103 -10.85 -8.49 12.63
CA TYR A 103 -11.95 -8.82 11.74
C TYR A 103 -11.90 -7.98 10.45
N ASP A 104 -11.58 -6.70 10.57
CA ASP A 104 -11.39 -5.80 9.42
C ASP A 104 -10.22 -6.28 8.54
N LEU A 105 -9.08 -6.66 9.14
CA LEU A 105 -7.91 -7.16 8.42
C LEU A 105 -8.17 -8.52 7.74
N VAL A 106 -8.71 -9.49 8.48
CA VAL A 106 -8.83 -10.90 8.01
C VAL A 106 -9.99 -11.08 7.02
N TYR A 107 -11.10 -10.38 7.23
CA TYR A 107 -12.30 -10.57 6.42
C TYR A 107 -12.70 -9.35 5.62
N ASN A 108 -12.95 -8.23 6.33
CA ASN A 108 -13.62 -7.10 5.68
C ASN A 108 -12.76 -6.50 4.57
N MET A 109 -11.46 -6.41 4.74
CA MET A 109 -10.55 -5.85 3.72
C MET A 109 -10.79 -6.50 2.36
N ASN A 110 -10.77 -7.82 2.30
CA ASN A 110 -10.89 -8.56 1.05
C ASN A 110 -12.34 -8.86 0.62
N LEU A 111 -13.29 -8.96 1.57
CA LEU A 111 -14.65 -9.42 1.28
C LEU A 111 -15.70 -8.30 1.24
N ALA A 112 -15.43 -7.16 1.87
CA ALA A 112 -16.41 -6.08 2.01
C ALA A 112 -15.85 -4.70 1.63
N HIS A 113 -14.58 -4.40 1.98
CA HIS A 113 -14.00 -3.08 1.75
C HIS A 113 -13.39 -2.94 0.35
N LEU A 114 -12.76 -4.00 -0.16
CA LEU A 114 -12.32 -4.05 -1.54
C LEU A 114 -13.54 -4.16 -2.46
N ASN A 115 -13.67 -3.25 -3.44
CA ASN A 115 -14.77 -3.25 -4.39
C ASN A 115 -14.96 -4.64 -5.02
N PRO A 116 -16.15 -5.25 -4.94
CA PRO A 116 -16.41 -6.56 -5.56
C PRO A 116 -16.21 -6.57 -7.08
N GLU A 117 -16.38 -5.42 -7.75
CA GLU A 117 -16.22 -5.29 -9.21
C GLU A 117 -14.76 -5.08 -9.63
N ALA A 118 -13.88 -4.69 -8.71
CA ALA A 118 -12.44 -4.61 -8.96
C ALA A 118 -11.80 -5.99 -8.78
N GLU A 119 -11.81 -6.79 -9.84
CA GLU A 119 -11.23 -8.13 -9.81
C GLU A 119 -9.72 -8.08 -9.56
N THR A 120 -9.24 -8.98 -8.71
CA THR A 120 -7.81 -9.13 -8.43
C THR A 120 -7.12 -10.00 -9.48
N LEU A 121 -5.80 -9.93 -9.53
CA LEU A 121 -4.98 -10.85 -10.31
C LEU A 121 -5.30 -12.32 -10.01
N PHE A 122 -5.51 -12.65 -8.72
CA PHE A 122 -5.82 -14.01 -8.32
C PHE A 122 -7.15 -14.48 -8.91
N GLU A 123 -8.19 -13.64 -8.89
CA GLU A 123 -9.49 -13.95 -9.45
C GLU A 123 -9.40 -14.17 -10.96
N ARG A 124 -8.75 -13.24 -11.69
CA ARG A 124 -8.62 -13.32 -13.16
C ARG A 124 -7.76 -14.50 -13.61
N LEU A 125 -6.67 -14.79 -12.91
CA LEU A 125 -5.77 -15.89 -13.20
C LEU A 125 -6.42 -17.26 -12.87
N ASP A 126 -7.11 -17.36 -11.72
CA ASP A 126 -7.84 -18.58 -11.34
C ASP A 126 -8.95 -18.91 -12.36
N ASP A 127 -9.71 -17.90 -12.80
CA ASP A 127 -10.77 -18.05 -13.81
C ASP A 127 -10.21 -18.52 -15.17
N ALA A 128 -8.95 -18.17 -15.47
CA ALA A 128 -8.23 -18.64 -16.66
C ALA A 128 -7.53 -20.01 -16.47
N GLY A 129 -7.62 -20.59 -15.28
CA GLY A 129 -7.02 -21.90 -14.98
C GLY A 129 -5.53 -21.86 -14.65
N VAL A 130 -4.96 -20.67 -14.43
CA VAL A 130 -3.59 -20.48 -13.94
C VAL A 130 -3.55 -20.84 -12.44
N ARG A 131 -2.59 -21.66 -12.02
CA ARG A 131 -2.46 -22.05 -10.61
C ARG A 131 -1.81 -20.92 -9.83
N THR A 132 -2.58 -20.29 -8.95
CA THR A 132 -2.17 -19.14 -8.18
C THR A 132 -1.66 -19.51 -6.78
N ALA A 133 -0.63 -18.82 -6.30
CA ALA A 133 -0.11 -18.94 -4.95
C ALA A 133 0.23 -17.57 -4.36
N CYS A 134 0.14 -17.44 -3.03
CA CYS A 134 0.45 -16.20 -2.32
C CYS A 134 1.07 -16.50 -0.94
N THR A 135 2.19 -15.84 -0.64
CA THR A 135 2.73 -15.71 0.72
C THR A 135 2.03 -14.54 1.46
N PRO A 136 2.35 -14.21 2.71
CA PRO A 136 1.60 -13.18 3.45
C PRO A 136 1.46 -11.86 2.69
N PHE A 137 0.26 -11.54 2.25
CA PHE A 137 -0.05 -10.34 1.48
C PHE A 137 -1.47 -9.83 1.83
N LEU A 138 -1.68 -8.52 1.88
CA LEU A 138 -2.92 -7.95 2.43
C LEU A 138 -4.13 -8.18 1.53
N ILE A 139 -3.98 -7.97 0.21
CA ILE A 139 -5.08 -8.07 -0.76
C ILE A 139 -4.97 -9.39 -1.52
N TYR A 140 -5.58 -10.41 -0.96
CA TYR A 140 -5.47 -11.79 -1.47
C TYR A 140 -6.79 -12.36 -1.99
N ARG A 141 -7.85 -11.58 -2.19
CA ARG A 141 -9.12 -12.09 -2.70
C ARG A 141 -8.92 -12.91 -3.98
N GLY A 142 -9.47 -14.12 -4.01
CA GLY A 142 -9.35 -15.08 -5.09
C GLY A 142 -10.58 -15.98 -5.17
N ARG A 143 -10.52 -17.07 -5.94
CA ARG A 143 -11.67 -17.97 -6.22
C ARG A 143 -11.71 -19.20 -5.32
N HIS A 144 -10.67 -19.45 -4.51
CA HIS A 144 -10.59 -20.64 -3.68
C HIS A 144 -10.93 -20.33 -2.21
N ARG A 145 -11.68 -21.25 -1.60
CA ARG A 145 -12.14 -21.14 -0.23
C ARG A 145 -11.10 -21.70 0.73
N HIS A 146 -10.66 -20.92 1.69
CA HIS A 146 -9.72 -21.32 2.75
C HIS A 146 -10.38 -21.26 4.12
N GLN A 147 -10.06 -22.25 4.96
CA GLN A 147 -10.48 -22.23 6.35
C GLN A 147 -9.50 -21.39 7.16
N VAL A 148 -10.01 -20.47 7.95
CA VAL A 148 -9.20 -19.72 8.89
C VAL A 148 -8.85 -20.63 10.07
N SER A 149 -7.58 -20.92 10.26
CA SER A 149 -7.04 -21.65 11.39
C SER A 149 -6.26 -20.68 12.27
N LEU A 150 -6.91 -20.16 13.29
CA LEU A 150 -6.19 -19.37 14.30
C LEU A 150 -5.38 -20.32 15.17
N GLU A 151 -4.06 -20.14 15.21
CA GLU A 151 -3.19 -20.94 16.06
C GLU A 151 -2.60 -20.09 17.22
N GLY A 152 -2.08 -20.77 18.22
CA GLY A 152 -1.32 -20.16 19.33
C GLY A 152 -2.13 -19.21 20.22
N LEU A 153 -1.55 -18.05 20.54
CA LEU A 153 -2.14 -17.04 21.42
C LEU A 153 -3.38 -16.39 20.84
N LEU A 154 -3.43 -16.23 19.51
CA LEU A 154 -4.55 -15.64 18.80
C LEU A 154 -5.80 -16.51 18.92
N ARG A 155 -5.65 -17.82 18.79
CA ARG A 155 -6.74 -18.79 19.02
C ARG A 155 -7.30 -18.69 20.43
N ARG A 156 -6.43 -18.65 21.45
CA ARG A 156 -6.87 -18.49 22.86
C ARG A 156 -7.59 -17.18 23.11
N ALA A 157 -7.10 -16.08 22.50
CA ALA A 157 -7.74 -14.78 22.62
C ALA A 157 -9.15 -14.77 22.00
N VAL A 158 -9.33 -15.41 20.84
CA VAL A 158 -10.62 -15.51 20.14
C VAL A 158 -11.59 -16.47 20.86
N GLU A 159 -11.12 -17.61 21.36
CA GLU A 159 -11.94 -18.57 22.10
C GLU A 159 -12.48 -18.01 23.42
N THR A 160 -11.81 -17.03 24.03
CA THR A 160 -12.30 -16.33 25.23
C THR A 160 -13.36 -15.28 24.93
N THR A 161 -13.57 -14.93 23.66
CA THR A 161 -14.59 -13.98 23.24
C THR A 161 -15.77 -14.70 22.62
N ARG A 162 -16.98 -14.12 22.78
CA ARG A 162 -18.19 -14.64 22.12
C ARG A 162 -18.29 -14.28 20.63
N LEU A 163 -17.22 -13.75 20.03
CA LEU A 163 -17.16 -13.38 18.63
C LEU A 163 -17.10 -14.65 17.79
N LYS A 164 -18.11 -14.84 16.94
CA LYS A 164 -18.10 -15.89 15.91
C LYS A 164 -17.28 -15.39 14.73
N PHE A 165 -16.00 -15.74 14.67
CA PHE A 165 -15.26 -15.61 13.43
C PHE A 165 -15.93 -16.46 12.34
N GLN A 166 -16.14 -15.87 11.18
CA GLN A 166 -16.47 -16.67 10.01
C GLN A 166 -15.30 -17.60 9.73
N HIS A 167 -15.58 -18.86 9.46
CA HIS A 167 -14.54 -19.88 9.39
C HIS A 167 -13.84 -19.94 8.02
N HIS A 168 -14.11 -19.00 7.09
CA HIS A 168 -13.50 -19.05 5.76
C HIS A 168 -13.22 -17.66 5.20
N THR A 169 -12.18 -17.64 4.37
CA THR A 169 -11.88 -16.54 3.46
C THR A 169 -11.79 -17.05 2.02
N TRP A 170 -11.71 -16.15 1.06
CA TRP A 170 -11.52 -16.46 -0.34
C TRP A 170 -10.19 -15.93 -0.80
N GLY A 171 -9.36 -16.74 -1.44
CA GLY A 171 -8.00 -16.39 -1.84
C GLY A 171 -7.54 -17.16 -3.08
N PRO A 172 -6.24 -17.05 -3.44
CA PRO A 172 -5.62 -17.86 -4.48
C PRO A 172 -5.69 -19.35 -4.14
N ARG A 173 -5.34 -20.20 -5.08
CA ARG A 173 -5.33 -21.66 -4.88
C ARG A 173 -4.48 -22.08 -3.67
N GLU A 174 -3.29 -21.55 -3.55
CA GLU A 174 -2.38 -21.75 -2.41
C GLU A 174 -2.22 -20.44 -1.65
N LEU A 175 -2.75 -20.36 -0.43
CA LEU A 175 -2.73 -19.16 0.41
C LEU A 175 -2.04 -19.45 1.73
N PHE A 176 -1.04 -18.62 2.05
CA PHE A 176 -0.28 -18.69 3.29
C PHE A 176 -0.21 -17.31 3.94
N TYR A 177 -0.73 -17.16 5.13
CA TYR A 177 -0.76 -15.87 5.84
C TYR A 177 -0.35 -16.03 7.31
N GLY A 178 0.87 -16.47 7.53
CA GLY A 178 1.43 -16.62 8.87
C GLY A 178 0.56 -17.53 9.76
N ASP A 179 0.22 -17.02 10.95
CA ASP A 179 -0.57 -17.75 11.95
C ASP A 179 -2.10 -17.71 11.70
N LEU A 180 -2.55 -17.05 10.62
CA LEU A 180 -3.97 -16.86 10.35
C LEU A 180 -4.56 -17.99 9.50
N TYR A 181 -3.90 -18.37 8.42
CA TYR A 181 -4.31 -19.47 7.56
C TYR A 181 -3.18 -19.99 6.67
N ALA A 182 -3.29 -21.27 6.35
CA ALA A 182 -2.46 -21.94 5.37
C ALA A 182 -3.34 -22.94 4.62
N SER A 183 -3.21 -23.03 3.29
CA SER A 183 -3.95 -23.95 2.44
C SER A 183 -3.61 -25.42 2.73
N ARG A 184 -2.39 -25.67 3.18
CA ARG A 184 -1.87 -26.98 3.58
C ARG A 184 -0.76 -26.86 4.63
N GLU A 185 -0.44 -27.97 5.26
CA GLU A 185 0.72 -28.03 6.15
C GLU A 185 2.03 -27.92 5.35
N VAL A 186 2.93 -27.06 5.83
CA VAL A 186 4.30 -26.89 5.32
C VAL A 186 5.29 -26.93 6.50
N PRO A 187 6.53 -27.41 6.31
CA PRO A 187 7.52 -27.48 7.40
C PRO A 187 8.15 -26.10 7.70
N CYS A 188 7.35 -25.04 7.61
CA CYS A 188 7.75 -23.67 7.81
C CYS A 188 7.22 -23.16 9.14
N ARG A 189 8.10 -22.59 9.96
CA ARG A 189 7.69 -22.00 11.22
C ARG A 189 6.84 -20.75 10.95
N SER A 190 5.56 -20.87 11.19
CA SER A 190 4.63 -19.76 11.06
C SER A 190 4.95 -18.66 12.08
N THR A 191 4.83 -17.42 11.64
CA THR A 191 4.97 -16.24 12.49
C THR A 191 4.24 -15.05 11.89
N SER A 192 3.50 -14.32 12.73
CA SER A 192 2.91 -13.01 12.41
C SER A 192 3.69 -11.87 13.07
N ILE A 193 4.83 -12.17 13.73
CA ILE A 193 5.64 -11.14 14.40
C ILE A 193 6.37 -10.31 13.36
N PRO A 194 6.17 -8.97 13.32
CA PRO A 194 6.91 -8.08 12.44
C PRO A 194 8.44 -8.21 12.62
N GLY A 195 9.18 -8.20 11.50
CA GLY A 195 10.63 -8.39 11.49
C GLY A 195 11.09 -9.85 11.42
N SER A 196 10.15 -10.81 11.30
CA SER A 196 10.45 -12.24 11.11
C SER A 196 9.60 -12.93 10.04
N ARG A 197 8.76 -12.16 9.32
CA ARG A 197 7.82 -12.68 8.31
C ARG A 197 8.50 -13.09 7.00
N ASP A 198 9.59 -12.42 6.59
CA ASP A 198 10.36 -12.77 5.39
C ASP A 198 10.89 -14.21 5.46
N GLY A 199 11.33 -14.64 6.64
CA GLY A 199 11.80 -16.00 6.85
C GLY A 199 10.73 -17.07 6.61
N TYR A 200 9.47 -16.79 7.00
CA TYR A 200 8.32 -17.63 6.70
C TYR A 200 7.98 -17.61 5.20
N SER A 201 7.90 -16.42 4.61
CA SER A 201 7.64 -16.24 3.18
C SER A 201 8.65 -17.02 2.30
N GLY A 202 9.94 -16.86 2.58
CA GLY A 202 10.99 -17.56 1.84
C GLY A 202 10.95 -19.08 2.01
N CYS A 203 10.60 -19.57 3.21
CA CYS A 203 10.39 -21.00 3.44
C CYS A 203 9.20 -21.53 2.62
N VAL A 204 8.05 -20.86 2.68
CA VAL A 204 6.84 -21.24 1.95
C VAL A 204 7.07 -21.21 0.43
N ALA A 205 7.70 -20.16 -0.08
CA ALA A 205 8.00 -20.05 -1.51
C ALA A 205 8.90 -21.21 -1.99
N ALA A 206 9.91 -21.59 -1.21
CA ALA A 206 10.77 -22.74 -1.52
C ALA A 206 10.00 -24.08 -1.50
N GLU A 207 9.04 -24.27 -0.56
CA GLU A 207 8.21 -25.48 -0.53
C GLU A 207 7.20 -25.53 -1.69
N LEU A 208 6.63 -24.38 -2.09
CA LEU A 208 5.77 -24.28 -3.27
C LEU A 208 6.55 -24.63 -4.55
N GLU A 209 7.78 -24.15 -4.68
CA GLU A 209 8.63 -24.45 -5.83
C GLU A 209 8.98 -25.93 -5.90
N ARG A 210 9.42 -26.55 -4.81
CA ARG A 210 9.73 -27.99 -4.76
C ARG A 210 8.52 -28.87 -5.12
N ALA A 211 7.33 -28.43 -4.72
CA ALA A 211 6.10 -29.13 -5.02
C ALA A 211 5.58 -28.87 -6.46
N GLY A 212 6.03 -27.81 -7.12
CA GLY A 212 5.55 -27.40 -8.44
C GLY A 212 4.08 -26.97 -8.42
N ASP A 213 3.63 -26.33 -7.33
CA ASP A 213 2.20 -26.08 -7.05
C ASP A 213 1.70 -24.71 -7.51
N TYR A 214 2.42 -24.00 -8.35
CA TYR A 214 2.00 -22.72 -8.90
C TYR A 214 2.47 -22.50 -10.34
N ASP A 215 1.77 -21.62 -11.04
CA ASP A 215 2.17 -20.98 -12.28
C ASP A 215 2.38 -19.47 -12.05
N PHE A 216 1.60 -18.87 -11.12
CA PHE A 216 1.79 -17.52 -10.61
C PHE A 216 1.98 -17.53 -9.08
N LEU A 217 3.07 -16.92 -8.61
CA LEU A 217 3.37 -16.74 -7.19
C LEU A 217 3.51 -15.25 -6.86
N LEU A 218 2.66 -14.73 -5.97
CA LEU A 218 2.92 -13.46 -5.30
C LEU A 218 3.75 -13.74 -4.05
N PHE A 219 5.01 -13.29 -4.10
CA PHE A 219 6.01 -13.54 -3.05
C PHE A 219 6.29 -12.24 -2.28
N SER A 220 5.75 -12.13 -1.09
CA SER A 220 5.85 -10.94 -0.23
C SER A 220 7.01 -11.05 0.76
N LEU A 221 7.78 -9.96 0.88
CA LEU A 221 8.88 -9.77 1.84
C LEU A 221 8.64 -8.47 2.65
N PRO A 222 7.79 -8.52 3.71
CA PRO A 222 7.29 -7.32 4.39
C PRO A 222 8.18 -6.77 5.51
N ASP A 223 9.32 -7.40 5.85
CA ASP A 223 10.07 -7.02 7.05
C ASP A 223 10.93 -5.77 6.90
N ASN A 224 11.23 -5.35 5.65
CA ASN A 224 12.01 -4.14 5.38
C ASN A 224 11.28 -2.88 5.83
N ASP A 225 9.95 -2.80 5.63
CA ASP A 225 9.11 -1.71 6.12
C ASP A 225 9.24 -1.52 7.64
N ASN A 226 8.99 -2.58 8.40
CA ASN A 226 9.08 -2.55 9.86
C ASN A 226 10.49 -2.20 10.37
N TYR A 227 11.54 -2.62 9.65
CA TYR A 227 12.92 -2.27 9.96
C TYR A 227 13.17 -0.77 9.76
N SER A 228 12.73 -0.23 8.64
CA SER A 228 12.87 1.18 8.27
C SER A 228 12.08 2.10 9.21
N HIS A 229 10.88 1.71 9.63
CA HIS A 229 10.11 2.43 10.64
C HIS A 229 10.88 2.60 11.95
N ARG A 230 11.66 1.60 12.37
CA ARG A 230 12.39 1.61 13.66
C ARG A 230 13.76 2.25 13.58
N HIS A 231 14.47 2.08 12.46
CA HIS A 231 15.89 2.42 12.34
C HIS A 231 16.17 3.55 11.35
N GLY A 232 15.11 4.03 10.67
CA GLY A 232 15.19 4.96 9.57
C GLY A 232 15.50 4.29 8.23
N PRO A 233 15.07 4.90 7.12
CA PRO A 233 15.21 4.31 5.78
C PRO A 233 16.67 4.14 5.35
N GLU A 234 17.59 4.97 5.83
CA GLU A 234 19.03 4.88 5.52
C GLU A 234 19.73 3.65 6.13
N ALA A 235 19.07 2.98 7.09
CA ALA A 235 19.57 1.75 7.71
C ALA A 235 19.10 0.47 6.99
N SER A 236 18.25 0.58 5.97
CA SER A 236 17.54 -0.56 5.36
C SER A 236 18.40 -1.56 4.59
N VAL A 237 19.68 -1.27 4.33
CA VAL A 237 20.63 -2.24 3.73
C VAL A 237 20.62 -3.58 4.47
N GLU A 238 20.50 -3.56 5.81
CA GLU A 238 20.49 -4.78 6.62
C GLU A 238 19.21 -5.63 6.38
N SER A 239 18.05 -4.99 6.28
CA SER A 239 16.78 -5.68 6.00
C SER A 239 16.68 -6.11 4.54
N ILE A 240 17.22 -5.34 3.60
CA ILE A 240 17.32 -5.72 2.18
C ILE A 240 18.20 -6.97 2.03
N ALA A 241 19.33 -7.07 2.75
CA ALA A 241 20.17 -8.26 2.76
C ALA A 241 19.42 -9.51 3.28
N LYS A 242 18.52 -9.34 4.27
CA LYS A 242 17.64 -10.43 4.73
C LYS A 242 16.59 -10.82 3.70
N ALA A 243 15.98 -9.83 3.03
CA ALA A 243 15.02 -10.06 1.95
C ALA A 243 15.70 -10.84 0.80
N ASP A 244 16.90 -10.43 0.36
CA ASP A 244 17.69 -11.14 -0.65
C ASP A 244 17.97 -12.60 -0.24
N HIS A 245 18.40 -12.83 1.00
CA HIS A 245 18.60 -14.17 1.52
C HIS A 245 17.31 -15.02 1.55
N CYS A 246 16.17 -14.41 1.86
CA CYS A 246 14.87 -15.11 1.85
C CYS A 246 14.40 -15.41 0.43
N PHE A 247 14.66 -14.51 -0.52
CA PHE A 247 14.43 -14.75 -1.95
C PHE A 247 15.34 -15.84 -2.51
N ALA A 248 16.61 -15.88 -2.11
CA ALA A 248 17.57 -16.90 -2.52
C ALA A 248 17.09 -18.33 -2.24
N LYS A 249 16.29 -18.56 -1.18
CA LYS A 249 15.69 -19.88 -0.88
C LYS A 249 14.78 -20.41 -1.99
N LEU A 250 14.02 -19.53 -2.63
CA LEU A 250 13.20 -19.87 -3.79
C LEU A 250 14.11 -20.26 -4.98
N VAL A 251 15.12 -19.45 -5.25
CA VAL A 251 16.12 -19.73 -6.32
C VAL A 251 16.85 -21.04 -6.08
N GLU A 252 17.28 -21.32 -4.85
CA GLU A 252 17.92 -22.57 -4.46
C GLU A 252 16.98 -23.77 -4.64
N ALA A 253 15.70 -23.62 -4.29
CA ALA A 253 14.68 -24.67 -4.45
C ALA A 253 14.46 -25.04 -5.93
N ALA A 254 14.62 -24.09 -6.85
CA ALA A 254 14.60 -24.29 -8.30
C ALA A 254 15.90 -24.88 -8.87
N GLY A 255 16.91 -25.13 -8.03
CA GLY A 255 18.21 -25.68 -8.44
C GLY A 255 19.28 -24.64 -8.77
N GLY A 256 19.07 -23.39 -8.40
CA GLY A 256 19.97 -22.26 -8.61
C GLY A 256 19.44 -21.25 -9.63
N LEU A 257 20.21 -20.19 -9.85
CA LEU A 257 19.75 -19.02 -10.62
C LEU A 257 19.45 -19.37 -12.10
N GLU A 258 20.31 -20.11 -12.76
CA GLU A 258 20.11 -20.43 -14.19
C GLU A 258 18.90 -21.36 -14.42
N PRO A 259 18.69 -22.45 -13.65
CA PRO A 259 17.45 -23.22 -13.71
C PRO A 259 16.22 -22.38 -13.38
N PHE A 260 16.29 -21.51 -12.35
CA PHE A 260 15.18 -20.62 -12.00
C PHE A 260 14.81 -19.73 -13.18
N LEU A 261 15.75 -19.03 -13.78
CA LEU A 261 15.47 -18.11 -14.91
C LEU A 261 15.10 -18.86 -16.22
N ALA A 262 15.46 -20.12 -16.35
CA ALA A 262 15.02 -20.96 -17.47
C ALA A 262 13.50 -21.23 -17.41
N ASP A 263 12.96 -21.46 -16.21
CA ASP A 263 11.55 -21.84 -15.97
C ASP A 263 10.66 -20.67 -15.53
N HIS A 264 11.23 -19.60 -14.99
CA HIS A 264 10.52 -18.48 -14.42
C HIS A 264 10.81 -17.15 -15.12
N ALA A 265 9.80 -16.29 -15.13
CA ALA A 265 9.92 -14.85 -15.26
C ALA A 265 9.69 -14.18 -13.90
N LEU A 266 10.22 -12.99 -13.70
CA LEU A 266 10.17 -12.28 -12.44
C LEU A 266 9.78 -10.81 -12.64
N ILE A 267 8.89 -10.33 -11.76
CA ILE A 267 8.69 -8.92 -11.47
C ILE A 267 9.08 -8.71 -10.01
N LEU A 268 10.03 -7.79 -9.73
CA LEU A 268 10.36 -7.39 -8.36
C LEU A 268 10.06 -5.90 -8.21
N LEU A 269 9.37 -5.53 -7.14
CA LEU A 269 8.97 -4.14 -6.92
C LEU A 269 8.84 -3.79 -5.43
N ALA A 270 8.70 -2.48 -5.16
CA ALA A 270 8.21 -1.95 -3.90
C ALA A 270 6.77 -1.48 -4.05
N ASP A 271 6.01 -1.49 -2.97
CA ASP A 271 4.69 -0.85 -2.90
C ASP A 271 4.80 0.68 -2.70
N HIS A 272 5.76 1.12 -1.90
CA HIS A 272 6.13 2.52 -1.65
C HIS A 272 7.58 2.62 -1.14
N ALA A 273 8.04 3.84 -0.88
CA ALA A 273 9.30 4.12 -0.21
C ALA A 273 9.05 4.65 1.21
N GLN A 274 10.08 5.07 1.91
CA GLN A 274 10.00 5.72 3.22
C GLN A 274 10.93 6.92 3.32
N THR A 275 10.49 7.92 4.11
CA THR A 275 11.26 9.11 4.46
C THR A 275 11.50 9.16 5.97
N ALA A 276 12.66 9.70 6.37
CA ALA A 276 12.99 9.88 7.79
C ALA A 276 11.98 10.80 8.50
N VAL A 277 11.60 10.44 9.71
CA VAL A 277 10.67 11.20 10.57
C VAL A 277 11.41 11.82 11.74
N ALA A 278 11.23 13.13 11.93
CA ALA A 278 11.76 13.88 13.05
C ALA A 278 10.71 14.24 14.10
N ARG A 279 9.44 14.41 13.67
CA ARG A 279 8.35 14.92 14.52
C ARG A 279 7.03 14.22 14.26
N GLY A 280 6.29 13.92 15.35
CA GLY A 280 4.89 13.51 15.28
C GLY A 280 3.97 14.74 15.29
N LEU A 281 2.95 14.76 14.42
CA LEU A 281 1.87 15.74 14.40
C LEU A 281 0.59 15.12 15.03
N PRO A 282 0.20 15.52 16.23
CA PRO A 282 -1.02 15.01 16.88
C PRO A 282 -2.26 15.71 16.29
N LEU A 283 -2.59 15.41 15.03
CA LEU A 283 -3.59 16.13 14.26
C LEU A 283 -4.98 16.14 14.91
N ALA A 284 -5.39 15.00 15.50
CA ALA A 284 -6.65 14.89 16.23
C ALA A 284 -6.70 15.85 17.43
N GLU A 285 -5.61 16.03 18.17
CA GLU A 285 -5.52 16.97 19.29
C GLU A 285 -5.50 18.42 18.81
N VAL A 286 -4.82 18.70 17.69
CA VAL A 286 -4.75 20.04 17.09
C VAL A 286 -6.15 20.50 16.70
N LEU A 287 -6.92 19.66 16.00
CA LEU A 287 -8.30 19.95 15.61
C LEU A 287 -9.26 19.90 16.81
N GLY A 288 -8.97 19.06 17.80
CA GLY A 288 -9.76 18.92 19.03
C GLY A 288 -9.78 20.16 19.95
N ARG A 289 -8.97 21.18 19.64
CA ARG A 289 -8.99 22.47 20.34
C ARG A 289 -10.19 23.35 19.94
N GLU A 290 -10.75 23.11 18.76
CA GLU A 290 -11.81 23.91 18.15
C GLU A 290 -13.08 23.08 17.90
N TRP A 291 -12.95 21.79 17.63
CA TRP A 291 -14.06 20.90 17.30
C TRP A 291 -14.06 19.64 18.14
N THR A 292 -15.23 19.03 18.31
CA THR A 292 -15.34 17.70 18.92
C THR A 292 -14.89 16.64 17.91
N VAL A 293 -13.72 16.02 18.18
CA VAL A 293 -13.16 14.96 17.35
C VAL A 293 -13.57 13.60 17.90
N LEU A 294 -14.07 12.71 17.03
CA LEU A 294 -14.46 11.34 17.38
C LEU A 294 -13.26 10.56 17.89
N ALA A 295 -13.33 10.04 19.09
CA ALA A 295 -12.32 9.12 19.60
C ALA A 295 -12.46 7.74 18.94
N PRO A 296 -11.35 7.02 18.68
CA PRO A 296 -11.39 5.72 17.96
C PRO A 296 -12.23 4.65 18.66
N SER A 297 -12.34 4.72 19.98
CA SER A 297 -13.14 3.80 20.82
C SER A 297 -14.58 4.27 21.06
N ASP A 298 -14.95 5.47 20.57
CA ASP A 298 -16.27 6.05 20.77
C ASP A 298 -17.31 5.36 19.87
N ASP A 299 -18.50 5.16 20.40
CA ASP A 299 -19.65 4.57 19.71
C ASP A 299 -20.78 5.58 19.42
N GLN A 300 -20.51 6.88 19.63
CA GLN A 300 -21.46 7.99 19.40
C GLN A 300 -20.95 8.99 18.36
N PRO A 301 -20.71 8.55 17.12
CA PRO A 301 -20.14 9.40 16.06
C PRO A 301 -21.04 10.63 15.72
N GLU A 302 -22.35 10.54 16.02
CA GLU A 302 -23.31 11.63 15.82
C GLU A 302 -23.04 12.84 16.71
N LEU A 303 -22.33 12.68 17.83
CA LEU A 303 -21.97 13.77 18.74
C LEU A 303 -20.69 14.49 18.31
N ALA A 304 -19.85 13.86 17.48
CA ALA A 304 -18.61 14.43 17.01
C ALA A 304 -18.81 15.29 15.76
N GLN A 305 -18.02 16.33 15.63
CA GLN A 305 -17.98 17.22 14.46
C GLN A 305 -16.97 16.76 13.41
N LEU A 306 -15.90 16.09 13.86
CA LEU A 306 -14.85 15.58 12.98
C LEU A 306 -14.49 14.12 13.33
N ALA A 307 -14.09 13.36 12.31
CA ALA A 307 -13.29 12.16 12.48
C ALA A 307 -11.92 12.37 11.81
N VAL A 308 -10.87 11.85 12.44
CA VAL A 308 -9.49 11.97 11.94
C VAL A 308 -8.86 10.60 11.85
N SER A 309 -8.42 10.21 10.66
CA SER A 309 -7.75 8.93 10.40
C SER A 309 -6.31 9.18 9.96
N PRO A 310 -5.34 9.13 10.89
CA PRO A 310 -3.92 9.25 10.56
C PRO A 310 -3.44 7.99 9.82
N THR A 311 -2.74 8.17 8.71
CA THR A 311 -2.24 7.08 7.88
C THR A 311 -0.79 7.35 7.47
N GLY A 312 0.13 7.25 8.45
CA GLY A 312 1.53 7.57 8.28
C GLY A 312 1.75 9.08 8.05
N ARG A 313 2.34 9.44 6.92
CA ARG A 313 2.60 10.84 6.54
C ARG A 313 1.46 11.47 5.71
N ALA A 314 0.26 10.93 5.88
CA ALA A 314 -0.99 11.52 5.42
C ALA A 314 -2.07 11.36 6.50
N ALA A 315 -3.20 12.03 6.34
CA ALA A 315 -4.38 11.79 7.15
C ALA A 315 -5.66 12.14 6.40
N HIS A 316 -6.74 11.42 6.70
CA HIS A 316 -8.09 11.76 6.28
C HIS A 316 -8.81 12.53 7.40
N VAL A 317 -9.50 13.60 7.05
CA VAL A 317 -10.37 14.36 7.95
C VAL A 317 -11.78 14.36 7.40
N TYR A 318 -12.72 13.90 8.22
CA TYR A 318 -14.13 13.73 7.86
C TYR A 318 -14.99 14.75 8.62
N LEU A 319 -15.94 15.39 7.94
CA LEU A 319 -16.95 16.22 8.55
C LEU A 319 -18.12 15.33 9.00
N LEU A 320 -18.50 15.44 10.26
CA LEU A 320 -19.56 14.67 10.89
C LEU A 320 -20.72 15.60 11.32
N ALA A 321 -21.83 15.01 11.79
CA ALA A 321 -23.06 15.72 12.09
C ALA A 321 -22.98 16.68 13.31
N GLY A 322 -22.07 16.45 14.27
CA GLY A 322 -21.82 17.33 15.41
C GLY A 322 -23.04 17.60 16.27
N ASN A 323 -23.91 16.59 16.48
CA ASN A 323 -25.19 16.74 17.19
C ASN A 323 -26.10 17.83 16.61
N GLY A 324 -26.07 18.04 15.29
CA GLY A 324 -26.81 19.07 14.57
C GLY A 324 -26.03 20.39 14.41
N GLU A 325 -24.82 20.49 14.91
CA GLU A 325 -23.90 21.62 14.75
C GLU A 325 -22.61 21.18 14.03
N PRO A 326 -22.65 20.84 12.73
CA PRO A 326 -21.50 20.37 12.00
C PRO A 326 -20.41 21.46 11.92
N ALA A 327 -19.15 21.05 11.84
CA ALA A 327 -18.06 21.97 11.61
C ALA A 327 -18.17 22.63 10.22
N ASP A 328 -17.80 23.92 10.11
CA ASP A 328 -17.66 24.57 8.81
C ASP A 328 -16.43 24.03 8.09
N GLY A 329 -16.64 23.39 6.94
CA GLY A 329 -15.55 22.84 6.15
C GLY A 329 -14.52 23.88 5.67
N ALA A 330 -14.90 25.16 5.52
CA ALA A 330 -13.97 26.22 5.16
C ALA A 330 -13.04 26.58 6.34
N GLU A 331 -13.57 26.60 7.55
CA GLU A 331 -12.78 26.83 8.78
C GLU A 331 -11.84 25.65 9.05
N VAL A 332 -12.33 24.40 8.93
CA VAL A 332 -11.51 23.20 9.07
C VAL A 332 -10.36 23.21 8.05
N ARG A 333 -10.65 23.49 6.78
CA ARG A 333 -9.63 23.58 5.74
C ARG A 333 -8.61 24.68 6.03
N GLN A 334 -9.04 25.86 6.46
CA GLN A 334 -8.13 26.94 6.83
C GLN A 334 -7.22 26.49 7.97
N ARG A 335 -7.78 25.88 9.01
CA ARG A 335 -7.01 25.38 10.13
C ARG A 335 -5.98 24.33 9.72
N LEU A 336 -6.34 23.41 8.80
CA LEU A 336 -5.42 22.46 8.23
C LEU A 336 -4.26 23.15 7.49
N GLY A 337 -4.56 24.14 6.64
CA GLY A 337 -3.56 24.90 5.89
C GLY A 337 -2.61 25.74 6.76
N GLU A 338 -3.05 26.15 7.96
CA GLU A 338 -2.24 26.90 8.95
C GLU A 338 -1.46 25.99 9.92
N THR A 339 -1.71 24.67 9.89
CA THR A 339 -1.08 23.72 10.81
C THR A 339 0.34 23.37 10.35
N GLU A 340 1.33 23.68 11.20
CA GLU A 340 2.74 23.32 10.95
C GLU A 340 2.87 21.79 10.75
N GLY A 341 3.57 21.39 9.71
CA GLY A 341 3.76 19.99 9.34
C GLY A 341 2.81 19.48 8.28
N ILE A 342 1.74 20.22 7.94
CA ILE A 342 0.92 19.94 6.75
C ILE A 342 1.52 20.69 5.56
N ASP A 343 1.75 19.95 4.47
CA ASP A 343 2.27 20.48 3.22
C ASP A 343 1.13 20.77 2.24
N LEU A 344 0.28 19.76 2.00
CA LEU A 344 -0.85 19.86 1.08
C LEU A 344 -2.16 19.57 1.79
N VAL A 345 -3.20 20.32 1.45
CA VAL A 345 -4.58 20.01 1.78
C VAL A 345 -5.35 19.73 0.49
N CYS A 346 -5.86 18.50 0.35
CA CYS A 346 -6.59 18.05 -0.84
C CYS A 346 -8.05 17.82 -0.50
N TRP A 347 -8.97 18.25 -1.38
CA TRP A 347 -10.41 18.01 -1.22
C TRP A 347 -11.14 18.00 -2.55
N ARG A 348 -12.38 17.54 -2.54
CA ARG A 348 -13.27 17.60 -3.71
C ARG A 348 -14.37 18.62 -3.50
N ALA A 349 -14.64 19.44 -4.51
CA ALA A 349 -15.81 20.30 -4.56
C ALA A 349 -16.46 20.24 -5.97
N GLY A 350 -17.69 19.76 -6.00
CA GLY A 350 -18.39 19.48 -7.24
C GLY A 350 -17.64 18.46 -8.09
N LYS A 351 -17.23 18.84 -9.30
CA LYS A 351 -16.50 17.99 -10.25
C LYS A 351 -15.00 18.27 -10.30
N PHE A 352 -14.46 19.02 -9.35
CA PHE A 352 -13.04 19.37 -9.31
C PHE A 352 -12.39 18.82 -8.05
N ALA A 353 -11.15 18.34 -8.24
CA ALA A 353 -10.15 18.19 -7.21
C ALA A 353 -9.53 19.56 -6.91
N PHE A 354 -9.23 19.81 -5.67
CA PHE A 354 -8.52 20.99 -5.19
C PHE A 354 -7.29 20.57 -4.39
N VAL A 355 -6.21 21.29 -4.56
CA VAL A 355 -5.01 21.21 -3.74
C VAL A 355 -4.66 22.62 -3.27
N GLU A 356 -4.39 22.78 -1.99
CA GLU A 356 -3.94 24.02 -1.37
C GLU A 356 -2.60 23.79 -0.70
N ARG A 357 -1.67 24.74 -0.91
CA ARG A 357 -0.35 24.79 -0.27
C ARG A 357 -0.04 26.24 0.08
N GLN A 358 0.22 26.52 1.36
CA GLN A 358 0.60 27.85 1.85
C GLN A 358 -0.35 28.99 1.42
N GLY A 359 -1.64 28.68 1.26
CA GLY A 359 -2.68 29.63 0.85
C GLY A 359 -2.93 29.71 -0.67
N ASP A 360 -2.01 29.24 -1.50
CA ASP A 360 -2.19 29.14 -2.93
C ASP A 360 -2.97 27.86 -3.30
N ARG A 361 -3.72 27.91 -4.42
CA ARG A 361 -4.65 26.85 -4.82
C ARG A 361 -4.53 26.48 -6.28
N LEU A 362 -4.58 25.17 -6.49
CA LEU A 362 -4.79 24.55 -7.79
C LEU A 362 -6.10 23.77 -7.78
N LYS A 363 -6.88 23.81 -8.84
CA LYS A 363 -8.00 22.88 -9.05
C LYS A 363 -7.89 22.22 -10.42
N PHE A 364 -8.30 20.98 -10.50
CA PHE A 364 -8.23 20.21 -11.73
C PHE A 364 -9.31 19.13 -11.79
N ARG A 365 -9.48 18.58 -12.97
CA ARG A 365 -10.38 17.44 -13.26
C ARG A 365 -9.88 16.74 -14.51
N PRO A 366 -10.33 15.52 -14.83
CA PRO A 366 -10.19 14.93 -16.16
C PRO A 366 -10.72 15.91 -17.22
N GLY A 367 -9.95 16.10 -18.31
CA GLY A 367 -10.23 17.11 -19.35
C GLY A 367 -9.35 16.90 -20.58
N GLU A 368 -8.96 18.00 -21.27
CA GLU A 368 -8.20 17.91 -22.53
C GLU A 368 -7.07 18.96 -22.63
N GLN A 369 -6.87 19.77 -21.57
CA GLN A 369 -5.99 20.94 -21.65
C GLN A 369 -4.50 20.60 -21.49
N PHE A 370 -4.17 19.69 -20.58
CA PHE A 370 -2.81 19.24 -20.26
C PHE A 370 -2.76 17.72 -20.22
N SER A 371 -1.62 17.13 -20.59
CA SER A 371 -1.33 15.73 -20.33
C SER A 371 -0.43 15.59 -19.10
N ASP A 372 -0.51 14.45 -18.40
CA ASP A 372 0.54 13.99 -17.50
C ASP A 372 1.52 13.05 -18.23
N LEU A 373 2.58 12.59 -17.55
CA LEU A 373 3.59 11.69 -18.13
C LEU A 373 3.04 10.31 -18.51
N ARG A 374 1.86 9.94 -18.00
CA ARG A 374 1.21 8.66 -18.26
C ARG A 374 0.12 8.74 -19.33
N GLY A 375 -0.07 9.92 -19.92
CA GLY A 375 -1.07 10.19 -20.95
C GLY A 375 -2.46 10.51 -20.40
N GLY A 376 -2.63 10.66 -19.08
CA GLY A 376 -3.83 11.21 -18.47
C GLY A 376 -4.06 12.65 -18.94
N LEU A 377 -5.32 13.03 -19.19
CA LEU A 377 -5.67 14.36 -19.70
C LEU A 377 -6.45 15.16 -18.65
N TRP A 378 -6.05 16.42 -18.43
CA TRP A 378 -6.51 17.25 -17.33
C TRP A 378 -6.88 18.66 -17.74
N ASP A 379 -7.98 19.20 -17.20
CA ASP A 379 -8.28 20.64 -17.18
C ASP A 379 -7.79 21.20 -15.85
N ILE A 380 -6.94 22.23 -15.89
CA ILE A 380 -6.28 22.81 -14.73
C ILE A 380 -6.58 24.29 -14.64
N VAL A 381 -6.88 24.78 -13.44
CA VAL A 381 -7.10 26.21 -13.12
C VAL A 381 -6.37 26.56 -11.81
N GLY A 382 -5.51 27.55 -11.85
CA GLY A 382 -4.67 28.01 -10.75
C GLY A 382 -3.20 27.90 -11.09
N ASP A 383 -2.33 27.98 -10.07
CA ASP A 383 -0.89 27.98 -10.25
C ASP A 383 -0.32 26.55 -10.11
N PRO A 384 0.34 25.99 -11.15
CA PRO A 384 1.03 24.70 -11.06
C PRO A 384 2.12 24.66 -9.97
N ALA A 385 2.66 25.80 -9.55
CA ALA A 385 3.66 25.91 -8.48
C ALA A 385 3.15 25.38 -7.13
N VAL A 386 1.83 25.28 -6.91
CA VAL A 386 1.23 24.61 -5.74
C VAL A 386 1.72 23.15 -5.64
N LEU A 387 1.90 22.49 -6.77
CA LEU A 387 2.43 21.13 -6.88
C LEU A 387 3.89 21.11 -7.38
N GLU A 388 4.61 22.23 -7.25
CA GLU A 388 5.99 22.36 -7.76
C GLU A 388 6.14 21.84 -9.20
N ALA A 389 5.12 22.04 -10.02
CA ALA A 389 5.04 21.47 -11.36
C ALA A 389 5.42 22.47 -12.45
N SER A 390 6.04 21.93 -13.51
CA SER A 390 6.17 22.58 -14.80
C SER A 390 5.02 22.19 -15.73
N THR A 391 4.75 23.03 -16.74
CA THR A 391 3.70 22.78 -17.76
C THR A 391 4.24 22.98 -19.17
N GLU A 392 5.51 22.62 -19.39
CA GLU A 392 6.16 22.70 -20.69
C GLU A 392 5.47 21.77 -21.69
N ASP A 393 5.31 22.24 -22.93
CA ASP A 393 4.64 21.51 -24.01
C ASP A 393 3.27 20.91 -23.64
N LYS A 394 2.53 21.58 -22.73
CA LYS A 394 1.26 21.12 -22.16
C LYS A 394 1.36 19.79 -21.39
N THR A 395 2.54 19.42 -20.95
CA THR A 395 2.74 18.27 -20.07
C THR A 395 2.92 18.77 -18.63
N PHE A 396 2.10 18.25 -17.69
CA PHE A 396 2.18 18.57 -16.28
C PHE A 396 3.16 17.61 -15.60
N ILE A 397 4.29 18.13 -15.13
CA ILE A 397 5.38 17.34 -14.53
C ILE A 397 5.76 17.94 -13.18
N SER A 398 5.86 17.10 -12.16
CA SER A 398 6.40 17.44 -10.85
C SER A 398 7.36 16.35 -10.37
N ASP A 399 8.60 16.74 -10.09
CA ASP A 399 9.61 15.83 -9.50
C ASP A 399 9.37 15.64 -8.00
N THR A 400 8.82 16.64 -7.33
CA THR A 400 8.51 16.60 -5.89
C THR A 400 7.30 15.70 -5.60
N TYR A 401 6.30 15.75 -6.48
CA TYR A 401 5.06 14.98 -6.34
C TYR A 401 4.81 14.16 -7.62
N PRO A 402 5.34 12.94 -7.73
CA PRO A 402 5.18 12.11 -8.93
C PRO A 402 3.70 11.81 -9.22
N ASP A 403 3.28 11.91 -10.48
CA ASP A 403 1.90 11.66 -10.95
C ASP A 403 0.82 12.33 -10.07
N PRO A 404 0.95 13.63 -9.71
CA PRO A 404 0.18 14.18 -8.60
C PRO A 404 -1.32 14.33 -8.92
N LEU A 405 -1.65 14.64 -10.19
CA LEU A 405 -3.04 14.87 -10.59
C LEU A 405 -3.86 13.58 -10.50
N ALA A 406 -3.36 12.49 -11.07
CA ALA A 406 -4.04 11.20 -11.05
C ALA A 406 -4.14 10.63 -9.64
N ARG A 407 -3.06 10.72 -8.85
CA ARG A 407 -3.02 10.19 -7.48
C ARG A 407 -3.93 10.95 -6.51
N VAL A 408 -3.91 12.29 -6.55
CA VAL A 408 -4.84 13.10 -5.74
C VAL A 408 -6.27 12.88 -6.19
N TRP A 409 -6.53 12.84 -7.51
CA TRP A 409 -7.86 12.55 -8.04
C TRP A 409 -8.41 11.23 -7.51
N ALA A 410 -7.64 10.16 -7.63
CA ALA A 410 -8.02 8.83 -7.15
C ALA A 410 -8.31 8.82 -5.64
N ALA A 411 -7.42 9.43 -4.85
CA ALA A 411 -7.55 9.46 -3.39
C ALA A 411 -8.82 10.16 -2.91
N ILE A 412 -9.10 11.37 -3.43
CA ILE A 412 -10.26 12.18 -2.96
C ILE A 412 -11.60 11.73 -3.55
N ASN A 413 -11.58 10.93 -4.62
CA ASN A 413 -12.78 10.36 -5.23
C ASN A 413 -13.08 8.93 -4.73
N ALA A 414 -12.18 8.33 -3.94
CA ALA A 414 -12.46 7.05 -3.30
C ALA A 414 -13.70 7.15 -2.39
N PRO A 415 -14.62 6.17 -2.40
CA PRO A 415 -15.89 6.23 -1.64
C PRO A 415 -15.72 6.46 -0.13
N HIS A 416 -14.58 6.04 0.40
CA HIS A 416 -14.25 6.15 1.83
C HIS A 416 -13.26 7.27 2.15
N ALA A 417 -12.96 8.13 1.18
CA ALA A 417 -12.10 9.29 1.39
C ALA A 417 -12.66 10.26 2.45
N GLY A 418 -11.77 10.94 3.16
CA GLY A 418 -12.10 12.09 3.98
C GLY A 418 -12.65 13.25 3.13
N ASP A 419 -13.34 14.19 3.77
CA ASP A 419 -13.70 15.46 3.12
C ASP A 419 -12.44 16.25 2.79
N PHE A 420 -11.38 16.05 3.61
CA PHE A 420 -10.02 16.51 3.35
C PHE A 420 -9.04 15.36 3.50
N ILE A 421 -8.03 15.35 2.63
CA ILE A 421 -6.84 14.51 2.77
C ILE A 421 -5.65 15.45 2.86
N VAL A 422 -4.81 15.26 3.87
CA VAL A 422 -3.58 16.03 4.03
C VAL A 422 -2.37 15.19 3.71
N SER A 423 -1.37 15.80 3.05
CA SER A 423 -0.03 15.25 2.86
C SER A 423 0.92 16.04 3.73
N LEU A 424 1.77 15.36 4.50
CA LEU A 424 2.63 16.01 5.48
C LEU A 424 4.00 16.38 4.89
N THR A 425 4.55 17.48 5.39
CA THR A 425 5.90 17.95 5.08
C THR A 425 6.94 16.87 5.41
N PRO A 426 8.02 16.70 4.61
CA PRO A 426 9.13 15.83 4.96
C PRO A 426 9.62 16.03 6.40
N GLY A 427 9.80 14.91 7.11
CA GLY A 427 10.16 14.92 8.53
C GLY A 427 8.98 14.90 9.51
N TYR A 428 7.74 15.08 9.06
CA TYR A 428 6.54 14.97 9.88
C TYR A 428 5.76 13.67 9.58
N GLU A 429 5.11 13.13 10.62
CA GLU A 429 4.19 12.01 10.56
C GLU A 429 2.97 12.30 11.43
N ALA A 430 1.78 11.91 10.99
CA ALA A 430 0.59 12.01 11.82
C ALA A 430 0.67 10.97 12.96
N VAL A 431 0.49 11.44 14.20
CA VAL A 431 0.44 10.54 15.37
C VAL A 431 -0.79 9.66 15.26
N ASP A 432 -0.62 8.35 15.42
CA ASP A 432 -1.70 7.38 15.32
C ASP A 432 -2.66 7.44 16.53
N TRP A 433 -3.73 6.66 16.48
CA TRP A 433 -4.73 6.60 17.55
C TRP A 433 -4.22 6.02 18.88
N GLY A 434 -3.06 5.39 18.87
CA GLY A 434 -2.37 4.90 20.06
C GLY A 434 -1.40 5.92 20.66
N GLY A 435 -1.27 7.08 20.05
CA GLY A 435 -0.30 8.11 20.43
C GLY A 435 1.13 7.81 19.97
N VAL A 436 1.28 6.92 18.97
CA VAL A 436 2.59 6.50 18.44
C VAL A 436 2.94 7.29 17.18
N SER A 437 4.21 7.62 17.02
CA SER A 437 4.84 8.06 15.78
C SER A 437 6.22 7.44 15.67
N HIS A 438 6.74 7.36 14.45
CA HIS A 438 8.06 6.80 14.16
C HIS A 438 9.17 7.86 14.19
N ALA A 439 9.03 8.87 15.06
CA ALA A 439 10.06 9.92 15.23
C ALA A 439 11.42 9.31 15.61
N GLY A 440 12.44 9.60 14.84
CA GLY A 440 13.78 8.99 14.92
C GLY A 440 13.96 7.75 14.02
N GLY A 441 12.92 7.33 13.32
CA GLY A 441 12.90 6.28 12.31
C GLY A 441 12.42 6.77 10.96
N GLY A 442 11.64 5.96 10.25
CA GLY A 442 11.05 6.29 8.95
C GLY A 442 9.53 6.15 8.92
N SER A 443 8.88 6.80 7.98
CA SER A 443 7.46 6.63 7.67
C SER A 443 7.17 6.99 6.21
N HIS A 444 5.96 6.72 5.78
CA HIS A 444 5.47 6.89 4.43
C HIS A 444 4.01 7.36 4.44
N GLY A 445 3.40 7.58 3.27
CA GLY A 445 2.00 7.96 3.16
C GLY A 445 1.78 9.28 2.44
N SER A 446 2.79 10.16 2.35
CA SER A 446 2.66 11.46 1.69
C SER A 446 2.65 11.35 0.16
N LEU A 447 2.32 12.47 -0.49
CA LEU A 447 2.39 12.58 -1.95
C LEU A 447 3.84 12.73 -2.47
N HIS A 448 4.80 13.04 -1.59
CA HIS A 448 6.20 13.29 -1.95
C HIS A 448 6.88 12.10 -2.62
N ALA A 449 7.82 12.38 -3.53
CA ALA A 449 8.66 11.41 -4.22
C ALA A 449 9.36 10.44 -3.25
N GLY A 450 9.87 10.95 -2.12
CA GLY A 450 10.57 10.14 -1.11
C GLY A 450 9.73 9.04 -0.45
N ASP A 451 8.40 9.14 -0.48
CA ASP A 451 7.48 8.10 -0.01
C ASP A 451 6.91 7.27 -1.16
N SER A 452 7.03 7.76 -2.40
CA SER A 452 6.20 7.30 -3.52
C SER A 452 6.97 6.54 -4.59
N LEU A 453 8.30 6.71 -4.66
CA LEU A 453 9.11 6.13 -5.72
C LEU A 453 9.86 4.89 -5.22
N GLY A 454 9.61 3.77 -5.86
CA GLY A 454 10.31 2.52 -5.59
C GLY A 454 10.80 1.84 -6.88
N PRO A 455 11.69 0.82 -6.77
CA PRO A 455 12.16 0.07 -7.92
C PRO A 455 11.06 -0.82 -8.49
N LEU A 456 11.11 -1.01 -9.82
CA LEU A 456 10.36 -2.03 -10.55
C LEU A 456 11.33 -2.73 -11.52
N LEU A 457 11.57 -4.00 -11.29
CA LEU A 457 12.48 -4.83 -12.07
C LEU A 457 11.70 -5.89 -12.85
N PHE A 458 11.95 -5.97 -14.15
CA PHE A 458 11.43 -7.03 -15.01
C PHE A 458 12.56 -7.97 -15.45
N VAL A 459 12.41 -9.27 -15.26
CA VAL A 459 13.33 -10.30 -15.73
C VAL A 459 12.57 -11.37 -16.52
N GLY A 460 12.83 -11.43 -17.81
CA GLY A 460 12.19 -12.41 -18.71
C GLY A 460 10.69 -12.17 -18.98
N CYS A 461 10.16 -11.00 -18.62
CA CYS A 461 8.78 -10.56 -18.87
C CYS A 461 8.71 -9.04 -19.07
N GLY A 462 7.48 -8.54 -19.21
CA GLY A 462 7.18 -7.12 -19.41
C GLY A 462 7.12 -6.73 -20.88
N PRO A 463 6.50 -5.58 -21.19
CA PRO A 463 6.38 -5.10 -22.57
C PRO A 463 7.74 -4.70 -23.15
N ASP A 464 7.84 -4.65 -24.48
CA ASP A 464 9.10 -4.34 -25.18
C ASP A 464 9.60 -2.92 -24.88
N ASP A 465 8.69 -1.97 -24.69
CA ASP A 465 8.94 -0.55 -24.39
C ASP A 465 9.18 -0.26 -22.90
N ARG A 466 9.30 -1.29 -22.03
CA ARG A 466 9.35 -1.14 -20.58
C ARG A 466 10.42 -0.19 -20.05
N GLY A 467 11.57 -0.11 -20.73
CA GLY A 467 12.64 0.82 -20.38
C GLY A 467 12.50 2.23 -20.99
N GLU A 468 11.51 2.45 -21.86
CA GLU A 468 11.31 3.70 -22.61
C GLU A 468 10.08 4.48 -22.13
N ARG A 469 9.19 3.86 -21.32
CA ARG A 469 8.00 4.53 -20.78
C ARG A 469 8.41 5.70 -19.88
N PRO A 470 7.82 6.89 -20.06
CA PRO A 470 8.17 8.07 -19.29
C PRO A 470 7.94 7.89 -17.76
N GLN A 471 6.94 7.09 -17.38
CA GLN A 471 6.61 6.83 -15.98
C GLN A 471 5.84 5.52 -15.84
N TRP A 472 6.20 4.74 -14.82
CA TRP A 472 5.48 3.56 -14.37
C TRP A 472 4.75 3.84 -13.06
N ALA A 473 3.63 3.14 -12.84
CA ALA A 473 2.93 3.13 -11.56
C ALA A 473 2.51 1.71 -11.19
N LEU A 474 2.22 1.46 -9.92
CA LEU A 474 1.84 0.14 -9.41
C LEU A 474 0.63 -0.46 -10.15
N ARG A 475 -0.34 0.38 -10.54
CA ARG A 475 -1.52 -0.05 -11.29
C ARG A 475 -1.22 -0.64 -12.68
N ASP A 476 -0.01 -0.44 -13.22
CA ASP A 476 0.39 -1.06 -14.50
C ASP A 476 0.80 -2.53 -14.35
N VAL A 477 1.15 -2.95 -13.14
CA VAL A 477 1.71 -4.28 -12.88
C VAL A 477 0.70 -5.38 -13.19
N ALA A 478 -0.57 -5.16 -12.86
CA ALA A 478 -1.62 -6.15 -13.11
C ALA A 478 -1.76 -6.47 -14.60
N SER A 479 -1.73 -5.47 -15.49
CA SER A 479 -1.80 -5.71 -16.94
C SER A 479 -0.60 -6.50 -17.44
N VAL A 480 0.61 -6.20 -16.96
CA VAL A 480 1.83 -6.95 -17.33
C VAL A 480 1.74 -8.43 -16.93
N VAL A 481 1.24 -8.70 -15.71
CA VAL A 481 1.03 -10.08 -15.25
C VAL A 481 0.01 -10.81 -16.14
N LEU A 482 -1.10 -10.18 -16.45
CA LEU A 482 -2.14 -10.78 -17.29
C LEU A 482 -1.68 -11.01 -18.72
N GLU A 483 -0.97 -10.04 -19.33
CA GLU A 483 -0.38 -10.19 -20.65
C GLU A 483 0.63 -11.34 -20.71
N HIS A 484 1.42 -11.57 -19.65
CA HIS A 484 2.34 -12.70 -19.57
C HIS A 484 1.64 -14.05 -19.73
N PHE A 485 0.41 -14.18 -19.23
CA PHE A 485 -0.43 -15.38 -19.38
C PHE A 485 -1.38 -15.32 -20.58
N GLY A 486 -1.29 -14.29 -21.43
CA GLY A 486 -2.14 -14.13 -22.62
C GLY A 486 -3.59 -13.73 -22.30
N LEU A 487 -3.80 -13.00 -21.21
CA LEU A 487 -5.11 -12.55 -20.71
C LEU A 487 -5.28 -11.01 -20.82
N GLY A 488 -4.42 -10.34 -21.54
CA GLY A 488 -4.43 -8.89 -21.74
C GLY A 488 -5.48 -8.43 -22.75
#